data_ce839ad94b73312a5ee988b3efcb0bec
#
_entry.id   ce839ad94b73312a5ee988b3efcb0bec
#
_cell.length_a   1.000
_cell.length_b   1.000
_cell.length_c   1.000
_cell.angle_alpha   90.00
_cell.angle_beta   90.00
_cell.angle_gamma   90.00
#
_symmetry.space_group_name_H-M   'P 1'
#
loop_
_entity.id
_entity.type
_entity.pdbx_description
1 polymer ?
#
loop_
_entity_poly.entity_id
_entity_poly.type
_entity_poly.pdbx_seq_one_letter_code
_entity_poly.pdbx_strand_id
1 'polypeptide(L)'
;MEEFNNEILSYSISTSPNFLQTKEMLKGLFERLPKTATPLLHSDQGWQYQMREFQRLLKEHNVKQSMSRKGNCLDNSVMENFFGRLKVEMYYGEKFESVNAFIQKLHEYINYYNNERISLKLKMSPVKYRTQFQYI
;
A
#
# COMPACT_ATOMS: atom_id res chain seq x y z
N MET A 1 1.90 -0.04 1.93
CA MET A 1 2.55 -1.38 1.94
C MET A 1 3.48 -1.45 3.14
N GLU A 2 3.49 -2.56 3.82
CA GLU A 2 4.40 -2.83 4.93
C GLU A 2 5.68 -3.48 4.37
N GLU A 3 6.86 -2.98 4.76
CA GLU A 3 8.12 -3.41 4.13
C GLU A 3 8.68 -4.74 4.65
N PHE A 4 8.29 -5.16 5.85
CA PHE A 4 8.75 -6.40 6.44
C PHE A 4 8.30 -7.63 5.65
N ASN A 5 7.00 -7.67 5.31
CA ASN A 5 6.39 -8.80 4.61
C ASN A 5 5.74 -8.41 3.27
N ASN A 6 5.86 -7.15 2.85
CA ASN A 6 5.25 -6.60 1.64
C ASN A 6 3.71 -6.69 1.61
N GLU A 7 3.05 -6.76 2.76
CA GLU A 7 1.59 -6.75 2.85
C GLU A 7 1.02 -5.37 2.50
N ILE A 8 -0.05 -5.34 1.72
CA ILE A 8 -0.81 -4.11 1.50
C ILE A 8 -1.79 -3.94 2.66
N LEU A 9 -1.45 -3.06 3.60
CA LEU A 9 -2.26 -2.83 4.79
C LEU A 9 -3.51 -2.02 4.49
N SER A 10 -3.41 -1.04 3.60
CA SER A 10 -4.52 -0.19 3.19
C SER A 10 -4.28 0.36 1.79
N TYR A 11 -5.34 0.59 1.07
CA TYR A 11 -5.32 1.23 -0.24
C TYR A 11 -6.65 1.90 -0.51
N SER A 12 -6.65 2.84 -1.45
CA SER A 12 -7.87 3.41 -2.02
C SER A 12 -7.74 3.54 -3.54
N ILE A 13 -8.86 3.43 -4.22
CA ILE A 13 -8.95 3.53 -5.67
C ILE A 13 -9.90 4.69 -6.00
N SER A 14 -9.45 5.60 -6.85
CA SER A 14 -10.24 6.74 -7.30
C SER A 14 -10.04 6.97 -8.79
N THR A 15 -11.07 7.47 -9.45
CA THR A 15 -11.03 7.85 -10.87
C THR A 15 -10.39 9.23 -11.10
N SER A 16 -10.15 9.98 -10.03
CA SER A 16 -9.50 11.29 -10.08
C SER A 16 -8.59 11.48 -8.86
N PRO A 17 -7.40 12.08 -9.03
CA PRO A 17 -6.52 12.37 -7.91
C PRO A 17 -7.11 13.49 -7.04
N ASN A 18 -7.37 13.19 -5.78
CA ASN A 18 -7.80 14.17 -4.78
C ASN A 18 -7.33 13.75 -3.38
N PHE A 19 -7.40 14.69 -2.44
CA PHE A 19 -6.93 14.43 -1.08
C PHE A 19 -7.86 13.50 -0.29
N LEU A 20 -9.14 13.42 -0.64
CA LEU A 20 -10.10 12.50 -0.01
C LEU A 20 -9.64 11.05 -0.16
N GLN A 21 -9.16 10.66 -1.34
CA GLN A 21 -8.58 9.34 -1.58
C GLN A 21 -7.44 9.02 -0.60
N THR A 22 -6.55 9.97 -0.38
CA THR A 22 -5.44 9.82 0.57
C THR A 22 -5.95 9.68 2.01
N LYS A 23 -6.96 10.44 2.39
CA LYS A 23 -7.60 10.33 3.73
C LYS A 23 -8.24 8.98 3.96
N GLU A 24 -8.95 8.45 2.97
CA GLU A 24 -9.55 7.10 3.05
C GLU A 24 -8.49 6.02 3.23
N MET A 25 -7.40 6.11 2.49
CA MET A 25 -6.26 5.19 2.65
C MET A 25 -5.66 5.29 4.05
N LEU A 26 -5.45 6.48 4.58
CA LEU A 26 -4.93 6.68 5.94
C LEU A 26 -5.89 6.13 6.99
N LYS A 27 -7.20 6.36 6.86
CA LYS A 27 -8.19 5.80 7.77
C LYS A 27 -8.10 4.29 7.85
N GLY A 28 -8.09 3.61 6.70
CA GLY A 28 -7.92 2.16 6.65
C GLY A 28 -6.60 1.67 7.26
N LEU A 29 -5.51 2.45 7.11
CA LEU A 29 -4.23 2.16 7.74
C LEU A 29 -4.32 2.27 9.27
N PHE A 30 -4.87 3.37 9.79
CA PHE A 30 -4.98 3.61 11.22
C PHE A 30 -5.86 2.58 11.95
N GLU A 31 -6.92 2.09 11.29
CA GLU A 31 -7.76 1.02 11.83
C GLU A 31 -7.00 -0.31 12.00
N ARG A 32 -5.96 -0.53 11.22
CA ARG A 32 -5.13 -1.75 11.26
C ARG A 32 -3.92 -1.66 12.17
N LEU A 33 -3.46 -0.46 12.48
CA LEU A 33 -2.30 -0.28 13.34
C LEU A 33 -2.65 -0.51 14.80
N PRO A 34 -1.82 -1.27 15.55
CA PRO A 34 -1.95 -1.33 17.00
C PRO A 34 -1.83 0.07 17.61
N LYS A 35 -2.62 0.37 18.64
CA LYS A 35 -2.64 1.69 19.31
C LYS A 35 -1.28 2.09 19.90
N THR A 36 -0.45 1.11 20.20
CA THR A 36 0.91 1.30 20.73
C THR A 36 1.98 1.42 19.67
N ALA A 37 1.63 1.22 18.40
CA ALA A 37 2.60 1.28 17.30
C ALA A 37 3.01 2.72 16.98
N THR A 38 4.28 2.91 16.69
CA THR A 38 4.85 4.18 16.22
C THR A 38 5.58 3.97 14.90
N PRO A 39 4.87 3.59 13.83
CA PRO A 39 5.49 3.24 12.58
C PRO A 39 6.06 4.46 11.85
N LEU A 40 6.95 4.20 10.90
CA LEU A 40 7.45 5.17 9.94
C LEU A 40 6.72 4.97 8.61
N LEU A 41 6.02 6.00 8.14
CA LEU A 41 5.41 6.02 6.81
C LEU A 41 6.37 6.72 5.84
N HIS A 42 6.86 5.98 4.87
CA HIS A 42 7.72 6.47 3.81
C HIS A 42 6.97 6.67 2.50
N SER A 43 7.19 7.80 1.83
CA SER A 43 6.57 8.12 0.54
C SER A 43 7.54 8.86 -0.37
N ASP A 44 7.15 9.06 -1.63
CA ASP A 44 7.77 10.07 -2.49
C ASP A 44 7.39 11.50 -2.04
N GLN A 45 7.79 12.50 -2.82
CA GLN A 45 7.46 13.90 -2.54
C GLN A 45 6.15 14.36 -3.22
N GLY A 46 5.19 13.46 -3.42
CA GLY A 46 3.89 13.81 -3.96
C GLY A 46 3.20 14.94 -3.16
N TRP A 47 2.44 15.79 -3.85
CA TRP A 47 1.80 16.96 -3.24
C TRP A 47 0.89 16.61 -2.04
N GLN A 48 0.19 15.46 -2.11
CA GLN A 48 -0.72 14.99 -1.06
C GLN A 48 0.02 14.70 0.25
N TYR A 49 1.26 14.23 0.18
CA TYR A 49 2.08 13.90 1.36
C TYR A 49 2.72 15.11 2.00
N GLN A 50 2.78 16.25 1.28
CA GLN A 50 3.30 17.53 1.76
C GLN A 50 2.21 18.41 2.40
N MET A 51 0.94 18.04 2.29
CA MET A 51 -0.16 18.80 2.88
C MET A 51 -0.10 18.79 4.40
N ARG A 52 -0.37 19.96 5.00
CA ARG A 52 -0.43 20.11 6.48
C ARG A 52 -1.43 19.14 7.12
N GLU A 53 -2.56 18.92 6.48
CA GLU A 53 -3.58 17.99 6.97
C GLU A 53 -3.08 16.54 7.00
N PHE A 54 -2.33 16.11 5.98
CA PHE A 54 -1.70 14.80 5.96
C PHE A 54 -0.74 14.63 7.15
N GLN A 55 0.14 15.62 7.34
CA GLN A 55 1.12 15.62 8.43
C GLN A 55 0.43 15.62 9.81
N ARG A 56 -0.67 16.39 9.96
CA ARG A 56 -1.47 16.42 11.18
C ARG A 56 -2.08 15.06 11.49
N LEU A 57 -2.69 14.41 10.51
CA LEU A 57 -3.29 13.08 10.68
C LEU A 57 -2.26 12.02 11.10
N LEU A 58 -1.08 12.03 10.50
CA LEU A 58 0.00 11.13 10.90
C LEU A 58 0.43 11.38 12.36
N LYS A 59 0.62 12.63 12.73
CA LYS A 59 1.02 13.02 14.09
C LYS A 59 -0.02 12.60 15.14
N GLU A 60 -1.30 12.79 14.85
CA GLU A 60 -2.40 12.39 15.74
C GLU A 60 -2.45 10.87 16.00
N HIS A 61 -1.91 10.08 15.06
CA HIS A 61 -1.86 8.62 15.16
C HIS A 61 -0.47 8.07 15.47
N ASN A 62 0.44 8.93 15.95
CA ASN A 62 1.82 8.55 16.29
C ASN A 62 2.61 7.91 15.12
N VAL A 63 2.31 8.29 13.90
CA VAL A 63 3.03 7.85 12.71
C VAL A 63 4.07 8.89 12.33
N LYS A 64 5.31 8.47 12.20
CA LYS A 64 6.39 9.32 11.72
C LYS A 64 6.38 9.38 10.20
N GLN A 65 6.70 10.53 9.62
CA GLN A 65 6.78 10.71 8.18
C GLN A 65 8.23 10.73 7.71
N SER A 66 8.47 10.04 6.60
CA SER A 66 9.72 10.09 5.83
C SER A 66 9.39 10.25 4.35
N MET A 67 10.21 10.97 3.63
CA MET A 67 10.08 11.15 2.18
C MET A 67 11.37 10.76 1.48
N SER A 68 11.23 10.15 0.29
CA SER A 68 12.37 9.91 -0.59
C SER A 68 13.02 11.21 -1.05
N ARG A 69 14.29 11.14 -1.38
CA ARG A 69 14.99 12.27 -1.98
C ARG A 69 14.37 12.60 -3.35
N LYS A 70 14.33 13.89 -3.68
CA LYS A 70 13.78 14.35 -4.96
C LYS A 70 14.50 13.67 -6.13
N GLY A 71 13.71 13.04 -7.01
CA GLY A 71 14.22 12.36 -8.21
C GLY A 71 14.94 11.03 -7.95
N ASN A 72 14.92 10.49 -6.75
CA ASN A 72 15.55 9.20 -6.42
C ASN A 72 14.51 8.09 -6.35
N CYS A 73 14.31 7.36 -7.45
CA CYS A 73 13.37 6.25 -7.57
C CYS A 73 13.77 5.02 -6.72
N LEU A 74 15.05 4.84 -6.40
CA LEU A 74 15.52 3.72 -5.59
C LEU A 74 14.94 3.73 -4.17
N ASP A 75 14.65 4.93 -3.66
CA ASP A 75 14.05 5.09 -2.33
C ASP A 75 12.60 4.55 -2.25
N ASN A 76 11.95 4.26 -3.40
CA ASN A 76 10.57 3.77 -3.50
C ASN A 76 10.47 2.41 -4.21
N SER A 77 11.57 1.66 -4.27
CA SER A 77 11.66 0.41 -5.06
C SER A 77 10.63 -0.66 -4.65
N VAL A 78 10.25 -0.73 -3.40
CA VAL A 78 9.25 -1.71 -2.90
C VAL A 78 7.89 -1.49 -3.56
N MET A 79 7.44 -0.24 -3.62
CA MET A 79 6.16 0.12 -4.28
C MET A 79 6.23 -0.04 -5.79
N GLU A 80 7.34 0.35 -6.41
CA GLU A 80 7.56 0.18 -7.85
C GLU A 80 7.54 -1.30 -8.25
N ASN A 81 8.15 -2.16 -7.47
CA ASN A 81 8.12 -3.61 -7.68
C ASN A 81 6.70 -4.17 -7.57
N PHE A 82 5.91 -3.70 -6.63
CA PHE A 82 4.50 -4.10 -6.52
C PHE A 82 3.71 -3.69 -7.77
N PHE A 83 3.81 -2.44 -8.20
CA PHE A 83 3.10 -1.96 -9.39
C PHE A 83 3.57 -2.68 -10.67
N GLY A 84 4.85 -3.00 -10.78
CA GLY A 84 5.37 -3.81 -11.87
C GLY A 84 4.73 -5.19 -11.92
N ARG A 85 4.59 -5.88 -10.79
CA ARG A 85 3.92 -7.18 -10.69
C ARG A 85 2.43 -7.09 -11.01
N LEU A 86 1.75 -6.11 -10.48
CA LEU A 86 0.33 -5.86 -10.76
C LEU A 86 0.08 -5.70 -12.25
N LYS A 87 0.91 -4.92 -12.94
CA LYS A 87 0.81 -4.72 -14.39
C LYS A 87 0.98 -6.01 -15.17
N VAL A 88 1.98 -6.81 -14.82
CA VAL A 88 2.28 -8.08 -15.52
C VAL A 88 1.23 -9.15 -15.19
N GLU A 89 0.82 -9.29 -13.94
CA GLU A 89 -0.03 -10.39 -13.48
C GLU A 89 -1.52 -10.11 -13.69
N MET A 90 -1.95 -8.85 -13.72
CA MET A 90 -3.36 -8.49 -13.76
C MET A 90 -3.76 -7.59 -14.94
N TYR A 91 -2.88 -6.69 -15.37
CA TYR A 91 -3.23 -5.64 -16.33
C TYR A 91 -2.88 -6.00 -17.77
N TYR A 92 -1.64 -6.40 -18.04
CA TYR A 92 -1.21 -6.70 -19.41
C TYR A 92 -1.88 -7.97 -19.95
N GLY A 93 -2.34 -7.90 -21.19
CA GLY A 93 -3.03 -9.00 -21.86
C GLY A 93 -4.52 -9.14 -21.51
N GLU A 94 -5.03 -8.36 -20.58
CA GLU A 94 -6.45 -8.35 -20.21
C GLU A 94 -7.21 -7.22 -20.92
N LYS A 95 -8.47 -7.49 -21.25
CA LYS A 95 -9.41 -6.49 -21.73
C LYS A 95 -10.47 -6.28 -20.67
N PHE A 96 -10.73 -5.02 -20.34
CA PHE A 96 -11.72 -4.65 -19.34
C PHE A 96 -12.94 -4.02 -20.04
N GLU A 97 -14.15 -4.54 -19.74
CA GLU A 97 -15.39 -4.07 -20.34
C GLU A 97 -15.78 -2.66 -19.85
N SER A 98 -15.35 -2.30 -18.64
CA SER A 98 -15.66 -1.01 -18.01
C SER A 98 -14.64 -0.66 -16.95
N VAL A 99 -14.66 0.61 -16.51
CA VAL A 99 -13.87 1.08 -15.35
C VAL A 99 -14.25 0.30 -14.09
N ASN A 100 -15.53 0.02 -13.88
CA ASN A 100 -16.00 -0.75 -12.72
C ASN A 100 -15.48 -2.20 -12.76
N ALA A 101 -15.45 -2.84 -13.92
CA ALA A 101 -14.85 -4.16 -14.08
C ALA A 101 -13.34 -4.16 -13.75
N PHE A 102 -12.64 -3.15 -14.18
CA PHE A 102 -11.22 -2.97 -13.85
C PHE A 102 -10.99 -2.77 -12.35
N ILE A 103 -11.79 -1.92 -11.70
CA ILE A 103 -11.71 -1.69 -10.25
C ILE A 103 -11.98 -2.99 -9.48
N GLN A 104 -12.98 -3.76 -9.89
CA GLN A 104 -13.28 -5.06 -9.28
C GLN A 104 -12.08 -6.01 -9.38
N LYS A 105 -11.43 -6.08 -10.53
CA LYS A 105 -10.22 -6.88 -10.72
C LYS A 105 -9.06 -6.41 -9.87
N LEU A 106 -8.91 -5.11 -9.66
CA LEU A 106 -7.90 -4.58 -8.73
C LEU A 106 -8.14 -5.05 -7.30
N HIS A 107 -9.38 -4.99 -6.80
CA HIS A 107 -9.72 -5.51 -5.47
C HIS A 107 -9.43 -7.01 -5.34
N GLU A 108 -9.82 -7.79 -6.32
CA GLU A 108 -9.55 -9.24 -6.37
C GLU A 108 -8.04 -9.52 -6.38
N TYR A 109 -7.28 -8.78 -7.18
CA TYR A 109 -5.82 -8.95 -7.25
C TYR A 109 -5.14 -8.61 -5.93
N ILE A 110 -5.50 -7.51 -5.27
CA ILE A 110 -4.91 -7.12 -3.98
C ILE A 110 -5.24 -8.17 -2.91
N ASN A 111 -6.46 -8.69 -2.91
CA ASN A 111 -6.82 -9.79 -2.00
C ASN A 111 -5.99 -11.05 -2.27
N TYR A 112 -5.86 -11.45 -3.51
CA TYR A 112 -5.01 -12.57 -3.93
C TYR A 112 -3.54 -12.34 -3.55
N TYR A 113 -3.02 -11.15 -3.84
CA TYR A 113 -1.65 -10.78 -3.50
C TYR A 113 -1.34 -10.93 -2.01
N ASN A 114 -2.22 -10.42 -1.17
CA ASN A 114 -2.04 -10.47 0.28
C ASN A 114 -2.18 -11.88 0.86
N ASN A 115 -3.14 -12.65 0.39
CA ASN A 115 -3.56 -13.89 1.07
C ASN A 115 -3.10 -15.17 0.39
N GLU A 116 -2.86 -15.16 -0.91
CA GLU A 116 -2.60 -16.38 -1.70
C GLU A 116 -1.28 -16.36 -2.45
N ARG A 117 -0.89 -15.20 -3.01
CA ARG A 117 0.30 -15.09 -3.86
C ARG A 117 1.57 -15.41 -3.08
N ILE A 118 2.26 -16.44 -3.52
CA ILE A 118 3.54 -16.87 -2.93
C ILE A 118 4.66 -16.01 -3.52
N SER A 119 5.49 -15.39 -2.68
CA SER A 119 6.72 -14.76 -3.10
C SER A 119 7.93 -15.66 -2.81
N LEU A 120 8.94 -15.60 -3.67
CA LEU A 120 10.17 -16.37 -3.46
C LEU A 120 10.90 -15.96 -2.17
N LYS A 121 10.84 -14.67 -1.83
CA LYS A 121 11.46 -14.13 -0.62
C LYS A 121 10.83 -14.68 0.65
N LEU A 122 9.51 -14.74 0.71
CA LEU A 122 8.76 -15.14 1.90
C LEU A 122 8.43 -16.65 1.91
N LYS A 123 8.45 -17.29 0.74
CA LYS A 123 8.02 -18.69 0.48
C LYS A 123 6.54 -18.93 0.81
N MET A 124 5.77 -17.88 0.98
CA MET A 124 4.33 -17.87 1.23
C MET A 124 3.74 -16.51 0.92
N SER A 125 2.44 -16.32 1.15
CA SER A 125 1.80 -15.02 0.98
C SER A 125 2.13 -14.06 2.14
N PRO A 126 2.05 -12.73 1.90
CA PRO A 126 2.34 -11.73 2.93
C PRO A 126 1.59 -11.94 4.24
N VAL A 127 0.29 -12.17 4.18
CA VAL A 127 -0.53 -12.38 5.38
C VAL A 127 -0.13 -13.64 6.14
N LYS A 128 0.10 -14.74 5.43
CA LYS A 128 0.56 -15.99 6.06
C LYS A 128 1.91 -15.80 6.74
N TYR A 129 2.82 -15.06 6.11
CA TYR A 129 4.13 -14.77 6.69
C TYR A 129 3.99 -13.98 8.00
N ARG A 130 3.17 -12.93 8.03
CA ARG A 130 2.91 -12.15 9.24
C ARG A 130 2.30 -13.00 10.36
N THR A 131 1.31 -13.82 10.04
CA THR A 131 0.59 -14.62 11.06
C THR A 131 1.47 -15.66 11.74
N GLN A 132 2.53 -16.13 11.11
CA GLN A 132 3.49 -17.04 11.77
C GLN A 132 4.17 -16.41 12.99
N PHE A 133 4.39 -15.10 12.99
CA PHE A 133 5.06 -14.40 14.08
C PHE A 133 4.11 -13.99 15.20
N GLN A 134 2.80 -14.07 15.01
CA GLN A 134 1.82 -13.73 16.06
C GLN A 134 1.66 -14.84 17.11
N TYR A 135 2.20 -16.00 16.85
CA TYR A 135 2.16 -17.16 17.77
C TYR A 135 3.48 -17.43 18.49
N ILE A 136 4.43 -16.56 18.31
CA ILE A 136 5.70 -16.57 19.03
C ILE A 136 5.67 -15.49 20.12
#